data_f20a80d7b925afc6da8f55feea539465
#
_entry.id   f20a80d7b925afc6da8f55feea539465
#
_cell.length_a   1.000
_cell.length_b   1.000
_cell.length_c   1.000
_cell.angle_alpha   90.00
_cell.angle_beta   90.00
_cell.angle_gamma   90.00
#
_symmetry.space_group_name_H-M   'P 1'
#
loop_
_entity.id
_entity.type
_entity.pdbx_description
1 polymer ?
#
loop_
_entity_poly.entity_id
_entity_poly.type
_entity_poly.pdbx_seq_one_letter_code
_entity_poly.pdbx_strand_id
1 'polypeptide(L)'
;GLQLLLETTGQTVSVYANARDFLVDFTPMMNGCLLLDIRLPNMSGLELQTHLKKLHSTLPIIFISGHGDIPMAVEAMRQGALDFIRKPFREQDLLERINQALLIASSRHKQQWMAGELQSKLALLSDRERQIFSRVANGDMNKVIAADLGISERTVEVHRSQLMKKLKIKTLAQLVRCKLQEEQLYLPAYMNARQGDK
;
A
#
# COMPACT_ATOMS: atom_id res chain seq x y z
N GLY A 1 -8.74 -8.44 -29.59
CA GLY A 1 -7.76 -8.94 -28.64
C GLY A 1 -8.09 -8.55 -27.23
N LEU A 2 -7.22 -8.91 -26.28
CA LEU A 2 -7.44 -8.71 -24.83
C LEU A 2 -7.71 -7.24 -24.44
N GLN A 3 -6.99 -6.30 -25.03
CA GLN A 3 -7.19 -4.87 -24.82
C GLN A 3 -8.64 -4.46 -25.12
N LEU A 4 -9.16 -4.81 -26.28
CA LEU A 4 -10.53 -4.47 -26.67
C LEU A 4 -11.57 -5.05 -25.70
N LEU A 5 -11.38 -6.30 -25.27
CA LEU A 5 -12.24 -6.93 -24.26
C LEU A 5 -12.29 -6.11 -22.97
N LEU A 6 -11.16 -5.66 -22.45
CA LEU A 6 -11.08 -4.89 -21.22
C LEU A 6 -11.68 -3.50 -21.38
N GLU A 7 -11.43 -2.84 -22.49
CA GLU A 7 -12.00 -1.52 -22.80
C GLU A 7 -13.53 -1.56 -22.90
N THR A 8 -14.12 -2.66 -23.47
CA THR A 8 -15.57 -2.82 -23.53
C THR A 8 -16.21 -2.97 -22.14
N THR A 9 -15.45 -3.38 -21.12
CA THR A 9 -15.93 -3.43 -19.73
C THR A 9 -15.71 -2.12 -18.96
N GLY A 10 -15.30 -1.04 -19.63
CA GLY A 10 -15.09 0.27 -19.04
C GLY A 10 -13.74 0.44 -18.32
N GLN A 11 -12.81 -0.50 -18.50
CA GLN A 11 -11.47 -0.39 -17.93
C GLN A 11 -10.55 0.47 -18.82
N THR A 12 -9.73 1.33 -18.19
CA THR A 12 -8.65 2.01 -18.89
C THR A 12 -7.46 1.06 -19.00
N VAL A 13 -6.98 0.82 -20.22
CA VAL A 13 -5.94 -0.15 -20.51
C VAL A 13 -4.72 0.53 -21.10
N SER A 14 -3.55 0.29 -20.52
CA SER A 14 -2.24 0.63 -21.08
C SER A 14 -1.53 -0.64 -21.54
N VAL A 15 -1.00 -0.64 -22.75
CA VAL A 15 -0.34 -1.81 -23.34
C VAL A 15 1.13 -1.51 -23.55
N TYR A 16 1.99 -2.42 -23.11
CA TYR A 16 3.44 -2.33 -23.24
C TYR A 16 3.97 -3.53 -24.00
N ALA A 17 4.84 -3.28 -24.96
CA ALA A 17 5.42 -4.34 -25.79
C ALA A 17 6.46 -5.20 -25.03
N ASN A 18 7.07 -4.63 -23.99
CA ASN A 18 8.10 -5.28 -23.19
C ASN A 18 8.14 -4.69 -21.75
N ALA A 19 8.88 -5.35 -20.88
CA ALA A 19 9.01 -4.96 -19.48
C ALA A 19 9.72 -3.62 -19.27
N ARG A 20 10.66 -3.24 -20.17
CA ARG A 20 11.41 -1.99 -20.05
C ARG A 20 10.49 -0.78 -20.25
N ASP A 21 9.64 -0.82 -21.28
CA ASP A 21 8.71 0.27 -21.58
C ASP A 21 7.73 0.47 -20.42
N PHE A 22 7.26 -0.62 -19.82
CA PHE A 22 6.44 -0.54 -18.61
C PHE A 22 7.19 0.10 -17.42
N LEU A 23 8.46 -0.27 -17.21
CA LEU A 23 9.26 0.27 -16.09
C LEU A 23 9.58 1.75 -16.25
N VAL A 24 9.59 2.31 -17.47
CA VAL A 24 9.73 3.76 -17.70
C VAL A 24 8.54 4.54 -17.13
N ASP A 25 7.33 4.01 -17.31
CA ASP A 25 6.09 4.66 -16.86
C ASP A 25 5.72 4.28 -15.41
N PHE A 26 6.38 3.26 -14.86
CA PHE A 26 6.04 2.74 -13.54
C PHE A 26 6.30 3.77 -12.44
N THR A 27 5.33 3.93 -11.56
CA THR A 27 5.48 4.64 -10.29
C THR A 27 4.98 3.78 -9.13
N PRO A 28 5.59 3.89 -7.92
CA PRO A 28 5.14 3.14 -6.74
C PRO A 28 3.67 3.41 -6.34
N MET A 29 3.13 4.56 -6.75
CA MET A 29 1.74 4.96 -6.49
C MET A 29 0.79 4.57 -7.63
N MET A 30 1.27 3.87 -8.65
CA MET A 30 0.43 3.38 -9.75
C MET A 30 -0.68 2.49 -9.22
N ASN A 31 -1.93 2.78 -9.62
CA ASN A 31 -3.11 2.02 -9.22
C ASN A 31 -3.63 1.23 -10.42
N GLY A 32 -3.92 -0.04 -10.23
CA GLY A 32 -4.39 -0.92 -11.29
C GLY A 32 -4.02 -2.38 -11.03
N CYS A 33 -4.10 -3.17 -12.08
CA CYS A 33 -3.69 -4.57 -12.10
C CYS A 33 -2.76 -4.81 -13.30
N LEU A 34 -1.66 -5.49 -13.09
CA LEU A 34 -0.73 -5.86 -14.16
C LEU A 34 -1.06 -7.26 -14.67
N LEU A 35 -1.48 -7.34 -15.94
CA LEU A 35 -1.57 -8.60 -16.68
C LEU A 35 -0.23 -8.85 -17.36
N LEU A 36 0.45 -9.92 -16.99
CA LEU A 36 1.83 -10.14 -17.33
C LEU A 36 2.04 -11.49 -18.01
N ASP A 37 2.54 -11.48 -19.23
CA ASP A 37 2.99 -12.72 -19.84
C ASP A 37 4.33 -13.16 -19.20
N ILE A 38 4.49 -14.45 -18.97
CA ILE A 38 5.76 -14.98 -18.47
C ILE A 38 6.88 -14.76 -19.46
N ARG A 39 6.58 -14.94 -20.75
CA ARG A 39 7.56 -14.87 -21.83
C ARG A 39 7.50 -13.50 -22.51
N LEU A 40 8.30 -12.57 -22.02
CA LEU A 40 8.50 -11.28 -22.63
C LEU A 40 9.91 -11.21 -23.26
N PRO A 41 10.10 -10.39 -24.29
CA PRO A 41 11.41 -10.15 -24.85
C PRO A 41 12.33 -9.42 -23.86
N ASN A 42 13.59 -9.78 -23.82
CA ASN A 42 14.68 -9.20 -23.03
C ASN A 42 14.60 -9.40 -21.50
N MET A 43 13.43 -9.41 -20.90
CA MET A 43 13.22 -9.62 -19.48
C MET A 43 11.96 -10.45 -19.29
N SER A 44 12.04 -11.58 -18.62
CA SER A 44 10.89 -12.43 -18.33
C SER A 44 9.89 -11.74 -17.37
N GLY A 45 8.64 -12.18 -17.39
CA GLY A 45 7.65 -11.69 -16.45
C GLY A 45 8.02 -11.93 -14.98
N LEU A 46 8.71 -13.04 -14.66
CA LEU A 46 9.18 -13.33 -13.29
C LEU A 46 10.30 -12.37 -12.86
N GLU A 47 11.20 -12.02 -13.77
CA GLU A 47 12.23 -11.00 -13.49
C GLU A 47 11.60 -9.62 -13.27
N LEU A 48 10.58 -9.26 -14.09
CA LEU A 48 9.83 -8.02 -13.87
C LEU A 48 9.12 -8.02 -12.52
N GLN A 49 8.47 -9.12 -12.13
CA GLN A 49 7.85 -9.26 -10.81
C GLN A 49 8.87 -9.03 -9.69
N THR A 50 10.05 -9.66 -9.80
CA THR A 50 11.13 -9.47 -8.82
C THR A 50 11.59 -8.01 -8.76
N HIS A 51 11.67 -7.34 -9.91
CA HIS A 51 12.04 -5.93 -10.01
C HIS A 51 11.02 -5.02 -9.33
N LEU A 52 9.74 -5.23 -9.61
CA LEU A 52 8.63 -4.51 -9.00
C LEU A 52 8.59 -4.69 -7.48
N LYS A 53 8.90 -5.88 -6.99
CA LYS A 53 9.01 -6.14 -5.54
C LYS A 53 10.13 -5.32 -4.89
N LYS A 54 11.29 -5.19 -5.55
CA LYS A 54 12.39 -4.34 -5.06
C LYS A 54 12.02 -2.86 -5.07
N LEU A 55 11.16 -2.43 -5.99
CA LEU A 55 10.61 -1.08 -6.07
C LEU A 55 9.41 -0.85 -5.13
N HIS A 56 9.12 -1.80 -4.24
CA HIS A 56 7.98 -1.75 -3.31
C HIS A 56 6.63 -1.54 -4.00
N SER A 57 6.47 -2.08 -5.22
CA SER A 57 5.21 -2.06 -5.94
C SER A 57 4.12 -2.81 -5.17
N THR A 58 2.94 -2.22 -5.11
CA THR A 58 1.73 -2.86 -4.56
C THR A 58 0.75 -3.31 -5.64
N LEU A 59 1.11 -3.17 -6.92
CA LEU A 59 0.30 -3.62 -8.04
C LEU A 59 0.05 -5.13 -7.94
N PRO A 60 -1.19 -5.59 -7.92
CA PRO A 60 -1.51 -6.99 -8.12
C PRO A 60 -1.05 -7.43 -9.50
N ILE A 61 -0.39 -8.58 -9.57
CA ILE A 61 0.10 -9.17 -10.80
C ILE A 61 -0.70 -10.44 -11.07
N ILE A 62 -1.30 -10.53 -12.24
CA ILE A 62 -1.91 -11.76 -12.78
C ILE A 62 -1.07 -12.20 -13.96
N PHE A 63 -0.47 -13.37 -13.85
CA PHE A 63 0.26 -13.94 -14.96
C PHE A 63 -0.67 -14.60 -15.97
N ILE A 64 -0.36 -14.43 -17.26
CA ILE A 64 -1.05 -15.09 -18.36
C ILE A 64 -0.02 -15.86 -19.16
N SER A 65 -0.16 -17.18 -19.33
CA SER A 65 0.80 -17.99 -20.07
C SER A 65 0.13 -18.97 -21.03
N GLY A 66 0.69 -19.10 -22.23
CA GLY A 66 0.26 -20.09 -23.23
C GLY A 66 0.83 -21.49 -23.03
N HIS A 67 1.85 -21.63 -22.20
CA HIS A 67 2.50 -22.91 -21.90
C HIS A 67 2.36 -23.27 -20.43
N GLY A 68 2.00 -24.52 -20.17
CA GLY A 68 1.70 -25.00 -18.84
C GLY A 68 2.95 -25.26 -17.99
N ASP A 69 3.78 -24.25 -17.81
CA ASP A 69 4.98 -24.32 -16.97
C ASP A 69 4.58 -24.27 -15.49
N ILE A 70 4.10 -25.40 -14.95
CA ILE A 70 3.73 -25.52 -13.53
C ILE A 70 4.83 -24.98 -12.60
N PRO A 71 6.13 -25.28 -12.79
CA PRO A 71 7.19 -24.72 -11.97
C PRO A 71 7.22 -23.19 -11.97
N MET A 72 6.99 -22.54 -13.13
CA MET A 72 6.97 -21.09 -13.25
C MET A 72 5.73 -20.49 -12.57
N ALA A 73 4.58 -21.15 -12.66
CA ALA A 73 3.37 -20.74 -11.95
C ALA A 73 3.59 -20.78 -10.42
N VAL A 74 4.16 -21.85 -9.92
CA VAL A 74 4.50 -21.99 -8.49
C VAL A 74 5.47 -20.91 -8.05
N GLU A 75 6.48 -20.60 -8.86
CA GLU A 75 7.44 -19.55 -8.55
C GLU A 75 6.78 -18.16 -8.56
N ALA A 76 5.95 -17.85 -9.56
CA ALA A 76 5.17 -16.62 -9.63
C ALA A 76 4.33 -16.41 -8.36
N MET A 77 3.60 -17.44 -7.93
CA MET A 77 2.76 -17.41 -6.73
C MET A 77 3.59 -17.25 -5.45
N ARG A 78 4.73 -17.95 -5.33
CA ARG A 78 5.67 -17.80 -4.19
C ARG A 78 6.23 -16.39 -4.08
N GLN A 79 6.46 -15.74 -5.21
CA GLN A 79 6.93 -14.36 -5.26
C GLN A 79 5.84 -13.33 -4.99
N GLY A 80 4.59 -13.76 -4.87
CA GLY A 80 3.46 -12.91 -4.47
C GLY A 80 2.59 -12.44 -5.64
N ALA A 81 2.59 -13.15 -6.78
CA ALA A 81 1.56 -12.94 -7.80
C ALA A 81 0.17 -13.20 -7.19
N LEU A 82 -0.81 -12.43 -7.64
CA LEU A 82 -2.18 -12.61 -7.21
C LEU A 82 -2.77 -13.88 -7.82
N ASP A 83 -2.48 -14.12 -9.08
CA ASP A 83 -3.01 -15.27 -9.81
C ASP A 83 -2.18 -15.63 -11.03
N PHE A 84 -2.49 -16.81 -11.60
CA PHE A 84 -1.88 -17.36 -12.78
C PHE A 84 -2.97 -17.99 -13.68
N ILE A 85 -3.08 -17.52 -14.92
CA ILE A 85 -4.10 -17.95 -15.88
C ILE A 85 -3.43 -18.59 -17.09
N ARG A 86 -3.86 -19.79 -17.42
CA ARG A 86 -3.37 -20.51 -18.61
C ARG A 86 -4.22 -20.17 -19.83
N LYS A 87 -3.57 -19.86 -20.96
CA LYS A 87 -4.22 -19.77 -22.27
C LYS A 87 -4.45 -21.18 -22.83
N PRO A 88 -5.60 -21.50 -23.48
CA PRO A 88 -6.76 -20.61 -23.62
C PRO A 88 -7.59 -20.52 -22.34
N PHE A 89 -8.14 -19.36 -22.06
CA PHE A 89 -8.98 -19.08 -20.89
C PHE A 89 -10.36 -18.56 -21.32
N ARG A 90 -11.35 -18.66 -20.44
CA ARG A 90 -12.64 -18.02 -20.65
C ARG A 90 -12.53 -16.53 -20.31
N GLU A 91 -13.13 -15.69 -21.15
CA GLU A 91 -13.12 -14.23 -20.93
C GLU A 91 -13.69 -13.86 -19.56
N GLN A 92 -14.78 -14.52 -19.16
CA GLN A 92 -15.43 -14.29 -17.87
C GLN A 92 -14.49 -14.59 -16.69
N ASP A 93 -13.75 -15.71 -16.72
CA ASP A 93 -12.80 -16.09 -15.65
C ASP A 93 -11.70 -15.03 -15.49
N LEU A 94 -11.20 -14.50 -16.62
CA LEU A 94 -10.20 -13.44 -16.60
C LEU A 94 -10.77 -12.15 -16.01
N LEU A 95 -11.97 -11.74 -16.43
CA LEU A 95 -12.62 -10.52 -15.94
C LEU A 95 -12.91 -10.57 -14.44
N GLU A 96 -13.35 -11.71 -13.91
CA GLU A 96 -13.56 -11.90 -12.48
C GLU A 96 -12.27 -11.70 -11.68
N ARG A 97 -11.14 -12.26 -12.16
CA ARG A 97 -9.83 -12.12 -11.50
C ARG A 97 -9.29 -10.70 -11.57
N ILE A 98 -9.48 -10.03 -12.71
CA ILE A 98 -9.11 -8.62 -12.86
C ILE A 98 -9.93 -7.75 -11.90
N ASN A 99 -11.23 -7.95 -11.82
CA ASN A 99 -12.08 -7.20 -10.90
C ASN A 99 -11.65 -7.40 -9.44
N GLN A 100 -11.33 -8.62 -9.05
CA GLN A 100 -10.78 -8.90 -7.73
C GLN A 100 -9.44 -8.18 -7.51
N ALA A 101 -8.55 -8.21 -8.49
CA ALA A 101 -7.27 -7.53 -8.44
C ALA A 101 -7.43 -6.00 -8.29
N LEU A 102 -8.36 -5.40 -9.03
CA LEU A 102 -8.64 -3.96 -8.96
C LEU A 102 -9.20 -3.54 -7.59
N LEU A 103 -10.04 -4.37 -6.97
CA LEU A 103 -10.52 -4.13 -5.59
C LEU A 103 -9.36 -4.15 -4.59
N ILE A 104 -8.44 -5.12 -4.72
CA ILE A 104 -7.24 -5.20 -3.88
C ILE A 104 -6.34 -3.98 -4.11
N ALA A 105 -6.09 -3.61 -5.38
CA ALA A 105 -5.30 -2.44 -5.75
C ALA A 105 -5.86 -1.15 -5.16
N SER A 106 -7.16 -0.92 -5.31
CA SER A 106 -7.86 0.25 -4.78
C SER A 106 -7.74 0.35 -3.25
N SER A 107 -7.91 -0.78 -2.55
CA SER A 107 -7.75 -0.83 -1.09
C SER A 107 -6.31 -0.50 -0.66
N ARG A 108 -5.31 -1.10 -1.30
CA ARG A 108 -3.88 -0.85 -1.02
C ARG A 108 -3.49 0.59 -1.32
N HIS A 109 -3.91 1.11 -2.46
CA HIS A 109 -3.66 2.50 -2.86
C HIS A 109 -4.25 3.49 -1.85
N LYS A 110 -5.50 3.26 -1.39
CA LYS A 110 -6.13 4.08 -0.36
C LYS A 110 -5.34 4.05 0.96
N GLN A 111 -4.88 2.86 1.38
CA GLN A 111 -4.07 2.72 2.58
C GLN A 111 -2.74 3.46 2.48
N GLN A 112 -2.04 3.34 1.35
CA GLN A 112 -0.77 4.05 1.10
C GLN A 112 -0.97 5.57 1.10
N TRP A 113 -2.03 6.05 0.44
CA TRP A 113 -2.36 7.47 0.40
C TRP A 113 -2.63 8.02 1.81
N MET A 114 -3.46 7.32 2.60
CA MET A 114 -3.75 7.71 3.99
C MET A 114 -2.50 7.68 4.87
N ALA A 115 -1.62 6.70 4.67
CA ALA A 115 -0.34 6.59 5.38
C ALA A 115 0.58 7.77 5.05
N GLY A 116 0.71 8.12 3.79
CA GLY A 116 1.50 9.27 3.33
C GLY A 116 0.95 10.60 3.84
N GLU A 117 -0.38 10.78 3.86
CA GLU A 117 -1.03 11.97 4.42
C GLU A 117 -0.76 12.09 5.92
N LEU A 118 -0.88 11.00 6.66
CA LEU A 118 -0.58 10.99 8.10
C LEU A 118 0.90 11.33 8.36
N GLN A 119 1.81 10.70 7.63
CA GLN A 119 3.25 10.96 7.77
C GLN A 119 3.59 12.42 7.48
N SER A 120 3.00 13.00 6.44
CA SER A 120 3.16 14.42 6.10
C SER A 120 2.66 15.34 7.23
N LYS A 121 1.52 15.01 7.84
CA LYS A 121 0.98 15.78 8.98
C LYS A 121 1.87 15.65 10.22
N LEU A 122 2.35 14.43 10.53
CA LEU A 122 3.25 14.19 11.66
C LEU A 122 4.59 14.91 11.50
N ALA A 123 5.09 15.07 10.27
CA ALA A 123 6.30 15.82 9.98
C ALA A 123 6.19 17.33 10.30
N LEU A 124 4.97 17.87 10.39
CA LEU A 124 4.73 19.26 10.80
C LEU A 124 4.84 19.51 12.30
N LEU A 125 4.88 18.43 13.10
CA LEU A 125 4.99 18.55 14.55
C LEU A 125 6.43 18.90 14.93
N SER A 126 6.59 19.88 15.82
CA SER A 126 7.87 20.10 16.48
C SER A 126 8.21 18.95 17.42
N ASP A 127 9.48 18.82 17.81
CA ASP A 127 9.92 17.77 18.75
C ASP A 127 9.09 17.78 20.03
N ARG A 128 8.75 18.96 20.52
CA ARG A 128 7.93 19.12 21.72
C ARG A 128 6.48 18.68 21.51
N GLU A 129 5.89 19.05 20.41
CA GLU A 129 4.54 18.60 20.05
C GLU A 129 4.51 17.08 19.82
N ARG A 130 5.57 16.49 19.27
CA ARG A 130 5.70 15.04 19.06
C ARG A 130 5.83 14.28 20.38
N GLN A 131 6.61 14.80 21.34
CA GLN A 131 6.65 14.25 22.71
C GLN A 131 5.28 14.25 23.36
N ILE A 132 4.58 15.39 23.30
CA ILE A 132 3.24 15.56 23.89
C ILE A 132 2.22 14.68 23.14
N PHE A 133 2.27 14.60 21.82
CA PHE A 133 1.44 13.71 21.02
C PHE A 133 1.50 12.26 21.50
N SER A 134 2.70 11.70 21.65
CA SER A 134 2.89 10.33 22.12
C SER A 134 2.35 10.12 23.54
N ARG A 135 2.60 11.05 24.46
CA ARG A 135 2.16 10.95 25.85
C ARG A 135 0.62 11.03 25.97
N VAL A 136 0.01 11.98 25.25
CA VAL A 136 -1.46 12.12 25.21
C VAL A 136 -2.13 10.90 24.59
N ALA A 137 -1.54 10.32 23.54
CA ALA A 137 -2.05 9.10 22.92
C ALA A 137 -2.00 7.89 23.85
N ASN A 138 -1.02 7.83 24.75
CA ASN A 138 -0.89 6.80 25.77
C ASN A 138 -1.84 7.01 26.98
N GLY A 139 -2.57 8.12 27.02
CA GLY A 139 -3.53 8.40 28.08
C GLY A 139 -2.97 9.21 29.26
N ASP A 140 -1.76 9.77 29.15
CA ASP A 140 -1.15 10.54 30.21
C ASP A 140 -1.92 11.85 30.46
N MET A 141 -2.13 12.19 31.73
CA MET A 141 -2.75 13.45 32.14
C MET A 141 -1.82 14.64 31.96
N ASN A 142 -2.35 15.82 31.64
CA ASN A 142 -1.56 17.04 31.45
C ASN A 142 -0.58 17.31 32.59
N LYS A 143 -1.00 17.06 33.84
CA LYS A 143 -0.18 17.22 35.05
C LYS A 143 1.09 16.35 34.99
N VAL A 144 0.95 15.08 34.59
CA VAL A 144 2.05 14.13 34.50
C VAL A 144 3.01 14.55 33.36
N ILE A 145 2.44 14.90 32.20
CA ILE A 145 3.22 15.39 31.06
C ILE A 145 4.01 16.66 31.43
N ALA A 146 3.36 17.59 32.13
CA ALA A 146 3.98 18.85 32.56
C ALA A 146 5.17 18.60 33.50
N ALA A 147 4.99 17.75 34.52
CA ALA A 147 6.05 17.40 35.46
C ALA A 147 7.25 16.75 34.77
N ASP A 148 7.02 15.76 33.92
CA ASP A 148 8.09 15.02 33.24
C ASP A 148 8.84 15.87 32.21
N LEU A 149 8.14 16.81 31.57
CA LEU A 149 8.73 17.67 30.56
C LEU A 149 9.28 19.01 31.11
N GLY A 150 9.13 19.26 32.42
CA GLY A 150 9.61 20.47 33.08
C GLY A 150 8.91 21.75 32.59
N ILE A 151 7.60 21.69 32.32
CA ILE A 151 6.77 22.82 31.83
C ILE A 151 5.47 22.94 32.63
N SER A 152 4.73 24.03 32.42
CA SER A 152 3.41 24.17 33.07
C SER A 152 2.34 23.35 32.38
N GLU A 153 1.27 22.94 33.09
CA GLU A 153 0.09 22.29 32.52
C GLU A 153 -0.54 23.15 31.39
N ARG A 154 -0.55 24.47 31.60
CA ARG A 154 -1.04 25.40 30.57
C ARG A 154 -0.21 25.34 29.30
N THR A 155 1.11 25.20 29.41
CA THR A 155 2.00 25.02 28.25
C THR A 155 1.71 23.72 27.52
N VAL A 156 1.42 22.63 28.25
CA VAL A 156 0.95 21.35 27.66
C VAL A 156 -0.35 21.56 26.88
N GLU A 157 -1.33 22.27 27.44
CA GLU A 157 -2.60 22.58 26.76
C GLU A 157 -2.40 23.37 25.46
N VAL A 158 -1.51 24.36 25.48
CA VAL A 158 -1.18 25.13 24.27
C VAL A 158 -0.59 24.22 23.18
N HIS A 159 0.39 23.38 23.53
CA HIS A 159 0.97 22.43 22.57
C HIS A 159 -0.06 21.41 22.08
N ARG A 160 -0.94 20.89 22.95
CA ARG A 160 -2.04 20.02 22.55
C ARG A 160 -2.96 20.71 21.53
N SER A 161 -3.32 21.95 21.79
CA SER A 161 -4.15 22.70 20.83
C SER A 161 -3.47 22.87 19.46
N GLN A 162 -2.16 23.19 19.47
CA GLN A 162 -1.38 23.36 18.26
C GLN A 162 -1.23 22.06 17.48
N LEU A 163 -0.87 20.95 18.14
CA LEU A 163 -0.72 19.65 17.48
C LEU A 163 -2.04 19.15 16.89
N MET A 164 -3.17 19.34 17.60
CA MET A 164 -4.48 18.96 17.08
C MET A 164 -4.87 19.75 15.83
N LYS A 165 -4.53 21.04 15.77
CA LYS A 165 -4.72 21.88 14.57
C LYS A 165 -3.86 21.40 13.40
N LYS A 166 -2.56 21.10 13.66
CA LYS A 166 -1.62 20.60 12.62
C LYS A 166 -2.05 19.24 12.07
N LEU A 167 -2.50 18.34 12.93
CA LEU A 167 -3.01 17.02 12.56
C LEU A 167 -4.42 17.08 11.95
N LYS A 168 -5.11 18.22 12.02
CA LYS A 168 -6.51 18.42 11.59
C LYS A 168 -7.47 17.45 12.28
N ILE A 169 -7.31 17.26 13.60
CA ILE A 169 -8.14 16.41 14.44
C ILE A 169 -8.83 17.22 15.52
N LYS A 170 -9.97 16.72 16.03
CA LYS A 170 -10.81 17.43 17.00
C LYS A 170 -10.99 16.67 18.32
N THR A 171 -10.71 15.37 18.34
CA THR A 171 -10.98 14.50 19.49
C THR A 171 -9.76 13.68 19.89
N LEU A 172 -9.70 13.30 21.18
CA LEU A 172 -8.69 12.38 21.69
C LEU A 172 -8.72 11.03 20.96
N ALA A 173 -9.91 10.52 20.64
CA ALA A 173 -10.04 9.27 19.90
C ALA A 173 -9.39 9.33 18.51
N GLN A 174 -9.50 10.47 17.82
CA GLN A 174 -8.81 10.69 16.55
C GLN A 174 -7.28 10.73 16.73
N LEU A 175 -6.80 11.36 17.82
CA LEU A 175 -5.38 11.42 18.15
C LEU A 175 -4.82 10.00 18.42
N VAL A 176 -5.50 9.21 19.25
CA VAL A 176 -5.12 7.81 19.52
C VAL A 176 -5.10 7.00 18.22
N ARG A 177 -6.10 7.17 17.35
CA ARG A 177 -6.11 6.51 16.02
C ARG A 177 -4.91 6.89 15.16
N CYS A 178 -4.53 8.18 15.13
CA CYS A 178 -3.33 8.63 14.42
C CYS A 178 -2.07 7.94 14.98
N LYS A 179 -1.97 7.77 16.31
CA LYS A 179 -0.84 7.09 16.94
C LYS A 179 -0.78 5.61 16.58
N LEU A 180 -1.90 4.90 16.62
CA LEU A 180 -1.96 3.50 16.21
C LEU A 180 -1.61 3.30 14.74
N GLN A 181 -2.06 4.21 13.86
CA GLN A 181 -1.69 4.19 12.45
C GLN A 181 -0.19 4.46 12.25
N GLU A 182 0.40 5.41 13.00
CA GLU A 182 1.84 5.66 13.00
C GLU A 182 2.61 4.40 13.37
N GLU A 183 2.23 3.71 14.42
CA GLU A 183 2.87 2.47 14.87
C GLU A 183 2.80 1.37 13.83
N GLN A 184 1.67 1.24 13.14
CA GLN A 184 1.51 0.27 12.03
C GLN A 184 2.44 0.56 10.85
N LEU A 185 2.76 1.83 10.58
CA LEU A 185 3.71 2.20 9.52
C LEU A 185 5.15 1.74 9.82
N TYR A 186 5.51 1.63 11.09
CA TYR A 186 6.85 1.21 11.53
C TYR A 186 6.96 -0.30 11.85
N LEU A 187 5.82 -1.04 11.84
CA LEU A 187 5.87 -2.49 12.01
C LEU A 187 6.44 -3.15 10.76
N PRO A 188 7.47 -4.01 10.89
CA PRO A 188 8.01 -4.73 9.76
C PRO A 188 6.95 -5.60 9.07
N ALA A 189 6.97 -5.62 7.75
CA ALA A 189 5.96 -6.31 6.93
C ALA A 189 5.80 -7.81 7.24
N TYR A 190 6.80 -8.45 7.86
CA TYR A 190 6.73 -9.87 8.23
C TYR A 190 5.82 -10.15 9.45
N MET A 191 5.49 -9.15 10.26
CA MET A 191 4.55 -9.33 11.37
C MET A 191 3.08 -9.29 10.93
N ASN A 192 2.77 -8.63 9.81
CA ASN A 192 1.42 -8.56 9.26
C ASN A 192 0.96 -9.88 8.59
N ALA A 193 1.90 -10.75 8.21
CA ALA A 193 1.59 -12.04 7.59
C ALA A 193 1.06 -13.10 8.57
N ARG A 194 1.23 -12.92 9.89
CA ARG A 194 0.79 -13.89 10.91
C ARG A 194 -0.63 -13.66 11.44
N GLN A 195 -1.30 -12.58 11.08
CA GLN A 195 -2.68 -12.29 11.55
C GLN A 195 -3.78 -12.75 10.60
N GLY A 196 -3.44 -13.30 9.45
CA GLY A 196 -4.39 -13.84 8.45
C GLY A 196 -4.72 -15.33 8.58
N ASP A 197 -4.12 -16.06 9.54
CA ASP A 197 -4.28 -17.52 9.73
C ASP A 197 -4.93 -17.80 11.11
N LYS A 198 -6.14 -17.29 11.31
CA LYS A 198 -7.05 -17.80 12.35
C LYS A 198 -8.49 -17.76 11.87
#